data_acf6454674e11d9ac8a0ffd3b2c7227a
#
_entry.id   acf6454674e11d9ac8a0ffd3b2c7227a
#
_cell.length_a   1.000
_cell.length_b   1.000
_cell.length_c   1.000
_cell.angle_alpha   90.00
_cell.angle_beta   90.00
_cell.angle_gamma   90.00
#
_symmetry.space_group_name_H-M   'P 1'
#
loop_
_entity.id
_entity.type
_entity.pdbx_description
1 polymer ?
#
loop_
_entity_poly.entity_id
_entity_poly.type
_entity_poly.pdbx_seq_one_letter_code
_entity_poly.pdbx_strand_id
1 'polypeptide(L)'
;MKFKRLVPLALALAIASTAAAEAARLPQNRFSFAVRPSYTQTVSRPSVSKPSQSTAANSSYTAQVVSLVNAERARQGLPALTVSTAVQQAAQTRAGELQTSFSHTRPSGASCFTALTEAGVSYARAGENIAYGQSTPEAVVQSWMSSSGHRANILSSSFTTIGIGYTVVNGTAYWAQLFTA
;
A
#
# COMPACT_ATOMS: atom_id res chain seq x y z
N MET A 1 0.30 34.22 -47.18
CA MET A 1 1.21 34.75 -46.14
C MET A 1 1.33 33.72 -45.00
N LYS A 2 2.51 33.10 -44.82
CA LYS A 2 2.77 32.05 -43.83
C LYS A 2 3.51 32.70 -42.66
N PHE A 3 2.88 32.77 -41.45
CA PHE A 3 3.54 33.21 -40.25
C PHE A 3 4.19 31.99 -39.56
N LYS A 4 5.52 31.94 -39.56
CA LYS A 4 6.32 31.02 -38.71
C LYS A 4 6.39 31.62 -37.32
N ARG A 5 5.89 30.88 -36.30
CA ARG A 5 6.10 31.23 -34.89
C ARG A 5 7.41 30.59 -34.40
N LEU A 6 8.35 31.41 -33.98
CA LEU A 6 9.57 31.00 -33.28
C LEU A 6 9.20 30.59 -31.86
N VAL A 7 9.77 29.46 -31.40
CA VAL A 7 9.75 29.00 -30.00
C VAL A 7 11.05 29.43 -29.37
N PRO A 8 11.09 30.14 -28.24
CA PRO A 8 12.33 30.43 -27.55
C PRO A 8 12.83 29.23 -26.75
N LEU A 9 14.10 28.92 -26.96
CA LEU A 9 14.91 27.94 -26.23
C LEU A 9 15.22 28.48 -24.84
N ALA A 10 14.66 27.92 -23.78
CA ALA A 10 15.00 28.26 -22.40
C ALA A 10 16.24 27.47 -21.95
N LEU A 11 17.30 28.20 -21.67
CA LEU A 11 18.57 27.71 -21.16
C LEU A 11 18.44 27.46 -19.65
N ALA A 12 18.46 26.21 -19.18
CA ALA A 12 18.45 25.85 -17.77
C ALA A 12 19.87 25.86 -17.23
N LEU A 13 20.15 26.79 -16.29
CA LEU A 13 21.41 26.91 -15.57
C LEU A 13 21.39 25.96 -14.36
N ALA A 14 22.23 24.92 -14.37
CA ALA A 14 22.40 24.01 -13.23
C ALA A 14 23.40 24.64 -12.23
N ILE A 15 22.92 24.89 -11.01
CA ILE A 15 23.78 25.29 -9.88
C ILE A 15 24.07 24.03 -9.05
N ALA A 16 25.34 23.56 -9.10
CA ALA A 16 25.84 22.52 -8.23
C ALA A 16 26.22 23.12 -6.87
N SER A 17 25.54 22.70 -5.81
CA SER A 17 25.87 23.02 -4.43
C SER A 17 26.60 21.85 -3.79
N THR A 18 27.90 21.99 -3.52
CA THR A 18 28.71 21.06 -2.75
C THR A 18 28.59 21.40 -1.27
N ALA A 19 27.90 20.54 -0.49
CA ALA A 19 27.92 20.60 0.97
C ALA A 19 28.99 19.63 1.50
N ALA A 20 30.03 20.17 2.13
CA ALA A 20 31.05 19.42 2.84
C ALA A 20 30.50 18.85 4.14
N ALA A 21 30.65 17.55 4.35
CA ALA A 21 30.31 16.89 5.61
C ALA A 21 31.46 17.05 6.61
N GLU A 22 31.22 17.78 7.70
CA GLU A 22 32.13 17.93 8.82
C GLU A 22 31.81 16.82 9.86
N ALA A 23 32.76 15.91 10.06
CA ALA A 23 32.66 14.82 11.02
C ALA A 23 32.98 15.31 12.43
N ALA A 24 31.99 15.52 13.27
CA ALA A 24 32.17 15.78 14.71
C ALA A 24 32.53 14.49 15.45
N ARG A 25 33.75 14.44 16.00
CA ARG A 25 34.26 13.38 16.89
C ARG A 25 33.63 13.57 18.29
N LEU A 26 32.87 12.59 18.78
CA LEU A 26 32.43 12.50 20.16
C LEU A 26 33.50 11.84 21.04
N PRO A 27 33.73 12.30 22.29
CA PRO A 27 34.69 11.72 23.19
C PRO A 27 34.21 10.38 23.77
N GLN A 28 35.11 9.38 23.74
CA GLN A 28 34.88 8.08 24.40
C GLN A 28 35.03 8.24 25.92
N ASN A 29 33.95 8.14 26.65
CA ASN A 29 33.98 8.08 28.13
C ASN A 29 34.08 6.62 28.58
N ARG A 30 35.28 6.25 29.12
CA ARG A 30 35.53 4.95 29.73
C ARG A 30 34.91 4.95 31.15
N PHE A 31 33.80 4.25 31.32
CA PHE A 31 33.35 3.85 32.66
C PHE A 31 33.62 2.37 32.85
N SER A 32 34.59 2.07 33.78
CA SER A 32 34.81 0.75 34.33
C SER A 32 33.68 0.45 35.32
N PHE A 33 32.86 -0.58 35.09
CA PHE A 33 31.93 -1.08 36.08
C PHE A 33 32.33 -2.48 36.55
N ALA A 34 32.41 -2.58 37.87
CA ALA A 34 32.78 -3.75 38.65
C ALA A 34 31.80 -4.92 38.38
N VAL A 35 32.42 -6.13 38.38
CA VAL A 35 31.76 -7.43 38.32
C VAL A 35 30.88 -7.62 39.54
N ARG A 36 29.58 -7.93 39.34
CA ARG A 36 28.69 -8.50 40.34
C ARG A 36 28.21 -9.87 39.88
N PRO A 37 27.98 -10.81 40.81
CA PRO A 37 27.82 -12.23 40.52
C PRO A 37 26.45 -12.59 39.90
N SER A 38 26.51 -13.64 39.11
CA SER A 38 25.45 -14.28 38.34
C SER A 38 24.23 -14.68 39.18
N TYR A 39 23.05 -14.18 38.81
CA TYR A 39 21.77 -14.78 39.16
C TYR A 39 21.14 -15.32 37.89
N THR A 40 21.18 -16.64 37.74
CA THR A 40 20.53 -17.32 36.59
C THR A 40 19.03 -17.41 36.86
N GLN A 41 18.27 -16.45 36.37
CA GLN A 41 16.83 -16.60 36.16
C GLN A 41 16.58 -17.00 34.71
N THR A 42 16.21 -18.26 34.52
CA THR A 42 15.72 -18.78 33.25
C THR A 42 14.30 -18.25 33.03
N VAL A 43 14.17 -17.04 32.48
CA VAL A 43 12.89 -16.54 31.99
C VAL A 43 12.76 -16.96 30.52
N SER A 44 11.90 -17.95 30.27
CA SER A 44 11.52 -18.34 28.91
C SER A 44 10.84 -17.15 28.23
N ARG A 45 11.59 -16.47 27.38
CA ARG A 45 11.09 -15.39 26.53
C ARG A 45 10.19 -15.99 25.44
N PRO A 46 8.93 -15.56 25.29
CA PRO A 46 8.12 -16.01 24.16
C PRO A 46 8.82 -15.59 22.87
N SER A 47 9.07 -16.54 21.99
CA SER A 47 9.61 -16.31 20.64
C SER A 47 8.59 -15.53 19.84
N VAL A 48 8.72 -14.22 19.79
CA VAL A 48 8.04 -13.40 18.80
C VAL A 48 8.74 -13.67 17.47
N SER A 49 8.13 -14.50 16.64
CA SER A 49 8.60 -14.77 15.28
C SER A 49 8.62 -13.44 14.51
N LYS A 50 9.83 -13.01 14.12
CA LYS A 50 10.05 -11.85 13.25
C LYS A 50 9.26 -12.08 11.96
N PRO A 51 8.36 -11.16 11.55
CA PRO A 51 7.64 -11.32 10.29
C PRO A 51 8.62 -11.45 9.13
N SER A 52 8.33 -12.35 8.21
CA SER A 52 9.13 -12.55 7.00
C SER A 52 9.25 -11.23 6.25
N GLN A 53 10.41 -10.94 5.64
CA GLN A 53 10.63 -9.68 4.89
C GLN A 53 9.57 -9.43 3.80
N SER A 54 9.01 -10.49 3.21
CA SER A 54 7.94 -10.40 2.23
C SER A 54 6.63 -9.86 2.82
N THR A 55 6.26 -10.27 4.04
CA THR A 55 5.04 -9.76 4.70
C THR A 55 5.16 -8.29 5.12
N ALA A 56 6.36 -7.87 5.54
CA ALA A 56 6.62 -6.47 5.88
C ALA A 56 6.56 -5.55 4.64
N ALA A 57 7.12 -5.98 3.50
CA ALA A 57 7.04 -5.25 2.25
C ALA A 57 5.60 -5.15 1.73
N ASN A 58 4.83 -6.24 1.79
CA ASN A 58 3.43 -6.26 1.38
C ASN A 58 2.57 -5.31 2.24
N SER A 59 2.75 -5.30 3.56
CA SER A 59 2.03 -4.38 4.45
C SER A 59 2.40 -2.91 4.19
N SER A 60 3.65 -2.62 3.84
CA SER A 60 4.08 -1.29 3.42
C SER A 60 3.40 -0.85 2.11
N TYR A 61 3.31 -1.73 1.12
CA TYR A 61 2.69 -1.42 -0.18
C TYR A 61 1.19 -1.18 -0.05
N THR A 62 0.48 -2.02 0.70
CA THR A 62 -0.96 -1.84 0.93
C THR A 62 -1.27 -0.53 1.67
N ALA A 63 -0.44 -0.16 2.66
CA ALA A 63 -0.58 1.12 3.37
C ALA A 63 -0.33 2.33 2.45
N GLN A 64 0.66 2.24 1.56
CA GLN A 64 0.93 3.30 0.57
C GLN A 64 -0.24 3.47 -0.40
N VAL A 65 -0.84 2.37 -0.90
CA VAL A 65 -2.05 2.44 -1.75
C VAL A 65 -3.18 3.17 -1.03
N VAL A 66 -3.46 2.86 0.25
CA VAL A 66 -4.48 3.57 1.04
C VAL A 66 -4.19 5.06 1.12
N SER A 67 -2.94 5.43 1.40
CA SER A 67 -2.52 6.83 1.46
C SER A 67 -2.74 7.57 0.14
N LEU A 68 -2.34 6.97 -0.98
CA LEU A 68 -2.52 7.53 -2.33
C LEU A 68 -4.00 7.67 -2.68
N VAL A 69 -4.82 6.66 -2.40
CA VAL A 69 -6.27 6.70 -2.62
C VAL A 69 -6.91 7.83 -1.80
N ASN A 70 -6.55 7.97 -0.54
CA ASN A 70 -7.08 9.03 0.31
C ASN A 70 -6.61 10.42 -0.14
N ALA A 71 -5.41 10.54 -0.71
CA ALA A 71 -4.95 11.77 -1.35
C ALA A 71 -5.79 12.13 -2.58
N GLU A 72 -6.15 11.15 -3.44
CA GLU A 72 -7.06 11.38 -4.58
C GLU A 72 -8.46 11.83 -4.12
N ARG A 73 -8.98 11.21 -3.06
CA ARG A 73 -10.27 11.59 -2.47
C ARG A 73 -10.23 13.00 -1.90
N ALA A 74 -9.17 13.37 -1.18
CA ALA A 74 -9.00 14.72 -0.63
C ALA A 74 -8.97 15.79 -1.72
N ARG A 75 -8.35 15.52 -2.88
CA ARG A 75 -8.36 16.44 -4.05
C ARG A 75 -9.77 16.70 -4.58
N GLN A 76 -10.73 15.81 -4.29
CA GLN A 76 -12.14 15.95 -4.67
C GLN A 76 -13.02 16.39 -3.48
N GLY A 77 -12.44 16.81 -2.35
CA GLY A 77 -13.17 17.21 -1.16
C GLY A 77 -13.91 16.08 -0.44
N LEU A 78 -13.54 14.82 -0.71
CA LEU A 78 -14.17 13.65 -0.10
C LEU A 78 -13.45 13.26 1.21
N PRO A 79 -14.18 12.75 2.22
CA PRO A 79 -13.58 12.24 3.44
C PRO A 79 -12.68 11.02 3.14
N ALA A 80 -11.64 10.87 3.96
CA ALA A 80 -10.75 9.70 3.87
C ALA A 80 -11.49 8.41 4.20
N LEU A 81 -11.13 7.32 3.51
CA LEU A 81 -11.56 5.97 3.85
C LEU A 81 -10.75 5.44 5.03
N THR A 82 -11.42 4.73 5.94
CA THR A 82 -10.78 4.09 7.10
C THR A 82 -10.43 2.65 6.75
N VAL A 83 -9.24 2.20 7.14
CA VAL A 83 -8.83 0.79 6.97
C VAL A 83 -9.54 -0.06 8.01
N SER A 84 -10.18 -1.14 7.55
CA SER A 84 -10.71 -2.21 8.41
C SER A 84 -9.85 -3.46 8.26
N THR A 85 -9.42 -4.06 9.37
CA THR A 85 -8.64 -5.31 9.35
C THR A 85 -9.38 -6.44 8.66
N ALA A 86 -10.68 -6.55 8.85
CA ALA A 86 -11.50 -7.59 8.22
C ALA A 86 -11.63 -7.37 6.70
N VAL A 87 -11.86 -6.12 6.26
CA VAL A 87 -11.89 -5.77 4.82
C VAL A 87 -10.51 -5.97 4.19
N GLN A 88 -9.44 -5.68 4.94
CA GLN A 88 -8.04 -5.92 4.54
C GLN A 88 -7.78 -7.43 4.32
N GLN A 89 -8.26 -8.30 5.22
CA GLN A 89 -8.15 -9.75 5.08
C GLN A 89 -8.92 -10.27 3.86
N ALA A 90 -10.14 -9.81 3.66
CA ALA A 90 -10.92 -10.14 2.48
C ALA A 90 -10.21 -9.72 1.17
N ALA A 91 -9.65 -8.51 1.13
CA ALA A 91 -8.89 -8.03 -0.02
C ALA A 91 -7.63 -8.87 -0.26
N GLN A 92 -6.94 -9.29 0.81
CA GLN A 92 -5.76 -10.16 0.68
C GLN A 92 -6.13 -11.54 0.12
N THR A 93 -7.23 -12.13 0.56
CA THR A 93 -7.77 -13.38 -0.02
C THR A 93 -8.05 -13.17 -1.51
N ARG A 94 -8.71 -12.09 -1.89
CA ARG A 94 -9.00 -11.78 -3.29
C ARG A 94 -7.73 -11.62 -4.12
N ALA A 95 -6.73 -10.88 -3.65
CA ALA A 95 -5.46 -10.73 -4.36
C ALA A 95 -4.79 -12.10 -4.65
N GLY A 96 -4.85 -13.04 -3.69
CA GLY A 96 -4.37 -14.41 -3.87
C GLY A 96 -5.15 -15.20 -4.92
N GLU A 97 -6.45 -14.98 -5.06
CA GLU A 97 -7.31 -15.67 -6.03
C GLU A 97 -7.12 -15.17 -7.47
N LEU A 98 -6.76 -13.88 -7.65
CA LEU A 98 -6.61 -13.25 -8.96
C LEU A 98 -5.55 -13.92 -9.85
N GLN A 99 -4.56 -14.60 -9.27
CA GLN A 99 -3.58 -15.37 -10.02
C GLN A 99 -4.19 -16.59 -10.74
N THR A 100 -5.25 -17.15 -10.16
CA THR A 100 -5.98 -18.30 -10.71
C THR A 100 -7.05 -17.85 -11.70
N SER A 101 -7.77 -16.78 -11.35
CA SER A 101 -8.82 -16.19 -12.19
C SER A 101 -8.85 -14.68 -11.99
N PHE A 102 -8.41 -13.93 -13.00
CA PHE A 102 -8.49 -12.46 -13.00
C PHE A 102 -9.91 -12.03 -13.34
N SER A 103 -10.77 -12.02 -12.34
CA SER A 103 -12.22 -11.76 -12.46
C SER A 103 -12.81 -11.23 -11.16
N HIS A 104 -13.92 -10.50 -11.24
CA HIS A 104 -14.78 -10.19 -10.10
C HIS A 104 -15.61 -11.41 -9.62
N THR A 105 -15.56 -12.51 -10.36
CA THR A 105 -16.05 -13.82 -9.91
C THR A 105 -14.86 -14.61 -9.35
N ARG A 106 -15.04 -15.19 -8.16
CA ARG A 106 -14.01 -16.00 -7.49
C ARG A 106 -13.77 -17.31 -8.23
N PRO A 107 -12.63 -18.00 -8.06
CA PRO A 107 -12.39 -19.33 -8.65
C PRO A 107 -13.46 -20.37 -8.28
N SER A 108 -14.14 -20.20 -7.15
CA SER A 108 -15.28 -21.01 -6.73
C SER A 108 -16.57 -20.78 -7.51
N GLY A 109 -16.63 -19.77 -8.39
CA GLY A 109 -17.84 -19.30 -9.06
C GLY A 109 -18.67 -18.30 -8.24
N ALA A 110 -18.31 -18.03 -6.98
CA ALA A 110 -19.01 -17.07 -6.13
C ALA A 110 -18.66 -15.61 -6.48
N SER A 111 -19.50 -14.68 -6.02
CA SER A 111 -19.18 -13.24 -6.11
C SER A 111 -17.93 -12.89 -5.30
N CYS A 112 -17.13 -11.91 -5.77
CA CYS A 112 -15.97 -11.38 -5.04
C CYS A 112 -16.34 -10.93 -3.62
N PHE A 113 -17.56 -10.46 -3.40
CA PHE A 113 -18.01 -9.97 -2.10
C PHE A 113 -18.25 -11.07 -1.05
N THR A 114 -18.30 -12.36 -1.45
CA THR A 114 -18.34 -13.45 -0.47
C THR A 114 -17.06 -13.47 0.39
N ALA A 115 -15.93 -12.97 -0.10
CA ALA A 115 -14.72 -12.81 0.69
C ALA A 115 -14.91 -11.86 1.89
N LEU A 116 -15.74 -10.81 1.74
CA LEU A 116 -16.12 -9.92 2.85
C LEU A 116 -16.94 -10.66 3.90
N THR A 117 -17.94 -11.43 3.47
CA THR A 117 -18.79 -12.22 4.35
C THR A 117 -17.98 -13.27 5.11
N GLU A 118 -17.08 -13.97 4.43
CA GLU A 118 -16.15 -14.96 5.03
C GLU A 118 -15.21 -14.32 6.07
N ALA A 119 -14.84 -13.06 5.87
CA ALA A 119 -14.05 -12.27 6.83
C ALA A 119 -14.90 -11.66 7.96
N GLY A 120 -16.21 -11.98 8.04
CA GLY A 120 -17.12 -11.46 9.06
C GLY A 120 -17.53 -10.01 8.88
N VAL A 121 -17.41 -9.46 7.66
CA VAL A 121 -17.79 -8.08 7.36
C VAL A 121 -19.27 -8.03 6.97
N SER A 122 -20.05 -7.25 7.73
CA SER A 122 -21.40 -6.83 7.34
C SER A 122 -21.30 -5.48 6.62
N TYR A 123 -22.04 -5.32 5.52
CA TYR A 123 -22.03 -4.10 4.73
C TYR A 123 -23.40 -3.86 4.06
N ALA A 124 -23.75 -2.60 3.86
CA ALA A 124 -24.90 -2.21 3.04
C ALA A 124 -24.50 -2.04 1.56
N ARG A 125 -23.26 -1.67 1.30
CA ARG A 125 -22.68 -1.47 -0.03
C ARG A 125 -21.26 -2.00 -0.07
N ALA A 126 -20.87 -2.56 -1.22
CA ALA A 126 -19.51 -3.01 -1.47
C ALA A 126 -19.06 -2.64 -2.89
N GLY A 127 -17.77 -2.49 -3.08
CA GLY A 127 -17.13 -2.28 -4.38
C GLY A 127 -15.79 -2.99 -4.45
N GLU A 128 -15.37 -3.38 -5.65
CA GLU A 128 -14.08 -4.00 -5.89
C GLU A 128 -13.37 -3.34 -7.07
N ASN A 129 -12.08 -3.05 -6.92
CA ASN A 129 -11.15 -2.79 -8.00
C ASN A 129 -10.08 -3.87 -8.01
N ILE A 130 -9.74 -4.40 -9.18
CA ILE A 130 -8.67 -5.39 -9.35
C ILE A 130 -7.66 -4.90 -10.38
N ALA A 131 -6.41 -5.30 -10.21
CA ALA A 131 -5.33 -5.02 -11.16
C ALA A 131 -4.23 -6.09 -11.09
N TYR A 132 -3.45 -6.22 -12.14
CA TYR A 132 -2.23 -7.03 -12.17
C TYR A 132 -1.15 -6.41 -13.03
N GLY A 133 0.10 -6.73 -12.73
CA GLY A 133 1.27 -6.29 -13.50
C GLY A 133 1.89 -4.98 -13.01
N GLN A 134 1.16 -4.15 -12.26
CA GLN A 134 1.72 -2.92 -11.68
C GLN A 134 2.63 -3.28 -10.49
N SER A 135 3.90 -2.91 -10.59
CA SER A 135 4.91 -3.28 -9.59
C SER A 135 4.99 -2.34 -8.38
N THR A 136 4.33 -1.19 -8.42
CA THR A 136 4.35 -0.20 -7.34
C THR A 136 2.96 0.30 -6.96
N PRO A 137 2.78 0.80 -5.72
CA PRO A 137 1.55 1.45 -5.25
C PRO A 137 1.10 2.62 -6.13
N GLU A 138 2.04 3.45 -6.58
CA GLU A 138 1.75 4.61 -7.44
C GLU A 138 1.21 4.15 -8.79
N ALA A 139 1.83 3.14 -9.39
CA ALA A 139 1.44 2.62 -10.70
C ALA A 139 0.03 2.01 -10.67
N VAL A 140 -0.32 1.25 -9.62
CA VAL A 140 -1.66 0.67 -9.52
C VAL A 140 -2.74 1.72 -9.27
N VAL A 141 -2.49 2.69 -8.39
CA VAL A 141 -3.45 3.78 -8.12
C VAL A 141 -3.63 4.64 -9.38
N GLN A 142 -2.55 4.98 -10.09
CA GLN A 142 -2.64 5.71 -11.36
C GLN A 142 -3.46 4.93 -12.41
N SER A 143 -3.24 3.61 -12.52
CA SER A 143 -3.99 2.74 -13.42
C SER A 143 -5.49 2.76 -13.09
N TRP A 144 -5.86 2.61 -11.81
CA TRP A 144 -7.25 2.69 -11.38
C TRP A 144 -7.88 4.07 -11.62
N MET A 145 -7.15 5.15 -11.34
CA MET A 145 -7.64 6.51 -11.56
C MET A 145 -7.80 6.86 -13.05
N SER A 146 -7.10 6.18 -13.94
CA SER A 146 -7.21 6.32 -15.39
C SER A 146 -8.40 5.55 -15.98
N SER A 147 -8.99 4.62 -15.24
CA SER A 147 -10.16 3.83 -15.62
C SER A 147 -11.43 4.43 -15.00
N SER A 148 -12.43 4.77 -15.80
CA SER A 148 -13.66 5.41 -15.33
C SER A 148 -14.39 4.59 -14.26
N GLY A 149 -14.48 3.26 -14.42
CA GLY A 149 -15.13 2.35 -13.48
C GLY A 149 -14.37 2.26 -12.15
N HIS A 150 -13.06 2.03 -12.19
CA HIS A 150 -12.24 1.94 -10.99
C HIS A 150 -12.18 3.28 -10.24
N ARG A 151 -12.04 4.38 -10.98
CA ARG A 151 -12.07 5.74 -10.43
C ARG A 151 -13.40 6.04 -9.74
N ALA A 152 -14.53 5.61 -10.32
CA ALA A 152 -15.85 5.81 -9.71
C ALA A 152 -15.94 5.13 -8.33
N ASN A 153 -15.37 3.95 -8.15
CA ASN A 153 -15.29 3.31 -6.84
C ASN A 153 -14.43 4.12 -5.87
N ILE A 154 -13.22 4.54 -6.28
CA ILE A 154 -12.31 5.32 -5.43
C ILE A 154 -12.94 6.64 -4.97
N LEU A 155 -13.66 7.32 -5.85
CA LEU A 155 -14.26 8.63 -5.58
C LEU A 155 -15.73 8.56 -5.13
N SER A 156 -16.25 7.37 -4.85
CA SER A 156 -17.61 7.24 -4.31
C SER A 156 -17.69 7.80 -2.90
N SER A 157 -18.63 8.71 -2.67
CA SER A 157 -18.98 9.20 -1.33
C SER A 157 -19.76 8.17 -0.50
N SER A 158 -20.24 7.08 -1.16
CA SER A 158 -20.99 6.03 -0.49
C SER A 158 -20.12 5.05 0.30
N PHE A 159 -18.79 5.05 0.10
CA PHE A 159 -17.89 4.18 0.83
C PHE A 159 -17.20 4.91 1.96
N THR A 160 -17.03 4.23 3.09
CA THR A 160 -16.36 4.73 4.29
C THR A 160 -15.14 3.91 4.68
N THR A 161 -15.07 2.66 4.20
CA THR A 161 -14.03 1.68 4.60
C THR A 161 -13.33 1.12 3.38
N ILE A 162 -12.05 0.79 3.55
CA ILE A 162 -11.16 0.24 2.51
C ILE A 162 -10.31 -0.90 3.05
N GLY A 163 -10.02 -1.88 2.19
CA GLY A 163 -8.96 -2.88 2.37
C GLY A 163 -8.22 -3.10 1.06
N ILE A 164 -6.91 -3.32 1.15
CA ILE A 164 -6.03 -3.55 -0.01
C ILE A 164 -5.34 -4.90 0.13
N GLY A 165 -5.52 -5.77 -0.85
CA GLY A 165 -4.76 -7.01 -1.01
C GLY A 165 -3.64 -6.84 -2.03
N TYR A 166 -2.50 -7.45 -1.75
CA TYR A 166 -1.34 -7.47 -2.63
C TYR A 166 -0.61 -8.80 -2.53
N THR A 167 -0.30 -9.41 -3.67
CA THR A 167 0.55 -10.59 -3.75
C THR A 167 1.40 -10.56 -5.02
N VAL A 168 2.51 -11.27 -5.00
CA VAL A 168 3.37 -11.48 -6.18
C VAL A 168 3.49 -12.96 -6.43
N VAL A 169 3.20 -13.39 -7.64
CA VAL A 169 3.32 -14.76 -8.08
C VAL A 169 4.08 -14.80 -9.41
N ASN A 170 5.16 -15.54 -9.46
CA ASN A 170 6.03 -15.63 -10.64
C ASN A 170 6.46 -14.26 -11.19
N GLY A 171 6.76 -13.32 -10.29
CA GLY A 171 7.17 -11.95 -10.64
C GLY A 171 6.03 -11.02 -11.05
N THR A 172 4.79 -11.51 -11.14
CA THR A 172 3.62 -10.68 -11.45
C THR A 172 2.91 -10.26 -10.17
N ALA A 173 2.71 -8.97 -10.00
CA ALA A 173 1.94 -8.39 -8.90
C ALA A 173 0.43 -8.45 -9.18
N TYR A 174 -0.35 -8.83 -8.19
CA TYR A 174 -1.82 -8.84 -8.20
C TYR A 174 -2.34 -7.98 -7.06
N TRP A 175 -3.34 -7.17 -7.35
CA TRP A 175 -3.91 -6.18 -6.44
C TRP A 175 -5.42 -6.34 -6.38
N ALA A 176 -5.96 -6.30 -5.17
CA ALA A 176 -7.40 -6.18 -4.95
C ALA A 176 -7.66 -5.03 -3.97
N GLN A 177 -8.64 -4.20 -4.29
CA GLN A 177 -9.12 -3.12 -3.45
C GLN A 177 -10.59 -3.33 -3.19
N LEU A 178 -10.96 -3.52 -1.93
CA LEU A 178 -12.34 -3.67 -1.49
C LEU A 178 -12.80 -2.44 -0.71
N PHE A 179 -14.02 -2.04 -0.98
CA PHE A 179 -14.69 -0.93 -0.31
C PHE A 179 -15.98 -1.41 0.34
N THR A 180 -16.33 -0.82 1.50
CA THR A 180 -17.61 -1.08 2.18
C THR A 180 -18.20 0.19 2.78
N ALA A 181 -19.54 0.14 3.02
CA ALA A 181 -20.33 1.07 3.83
C ALA A 181 -21.47 0.33 4.53
#